data_2521af732dfb64be0c5a873887b07bb9
#
_entry.id   2521af732dfb64be0c5a873887b07bb9
#
_cell.length_a   1.000
_cell.length_b   1.000
_cell.length_c   1.000
_cell.angle_alpha   90.00
_cell.angle_beta   90.00
_cell.angle_gamma   90.00
#
_symmetry.space_group_name_H-M   'P 1'
#
loop_
_entity.id
_entity.type
_entity.pdbx_description
1 polymer ?
#
loop_
_entity_poly.entity_id
_entity_poly.type
_entity_poly.pdbx_seq_one_letter_code
_entity_poly.pdbx_strand_id
1 'polypeptide(L)'
;MVRLKRLAPALACALVLSASAALAQTNSAHRSADVVAGKPHRLGVYGNVQKDCTSGPLPTVRVVTPPRHGELNVRSGKLKAGRISRCPKLEATAQGIFYKASPTYKGADEVSYEVKSASGKVESHTVRITVKEATPADAEPNPDADADL
;
A
#
# COMPACT_ATOMS: atom_id res chain seq x y z
N MET A 1 -38.45 -61.16 45.12
CA MET A 1 -38.52 -59.69 45.08
C MET A 1 -37.17 -59.09 44.68
N VAL A 2 -37.00 -58.74 43.41
CA VAL A 2 -35.72 -58.24 42.89
C VAL A 2 -35.85 -56.75 42.74
N ARG A 3 -35.07 -55.93 43.46
CA ARG A 3 -35.06 -54.49 43.37
C ARG A 3 -34.02 -54.05 42.27
N LEU A 4 -34.55 -53.56 41.17
CA LEU A 4 -33.77 -52.98 40.06
C LEU A 4 -33.30 -51.61 40.46
N LYS A 5 -31.98 -51.43 40.68
CA LYS A 5 -31.34 -50.09 40.85
C LYS A 5 -31.17 -49.46 39.49
N ARG A 6 -31.85 -48.33 39.24
CA ARG A 6 -31.65 -47.49 38.03
C ARG A 6 -30.37 -46.65 38.23
N LEU A 7 -29.34 -46.87 37.39
CA LEU A 7 -28.23 -45.97 37.22
C LEU A 7 -28.66 -44.88 36.25
N ALA A 8 -28.55 -43.62 36.67
CA ALA A 8 -28.68 -42.46 35.81
C ALA A 8 -27.32 -42.16 35.16
N PRO A 9 -27.24 -41.91 33.83
CA PRO A 9 -26.01 -41.43 33.22
C PRO A 9 -25.89 -39.91 33.41
N ALA A 10 -24.77 -39.49 33.99
CA ALA A 10 -24.36 -38.08 34.06
C ALA A 10 -23.92 -37.60 32.66
N LEU A 11 -24.68 -36.68 32.06
CA LEU A 11 -24.31 -36.02 30.83
C LEU A 11 -23.23 -34.95 31.13
N ALA A 12 -21.97 -35.24 30.82
CA ALA A 12 -20.89 -34.27 30.86
C ALA A 12 -20.98 -33.39 29.59
N CYS A 13 -21.44 -32.14 29.75
CA CYS A 13 -21.49 -31.15 28.69
C CYS A 13 -20.09 -30.55 28.55
N ALA A 14 -19.30 -30.99 27.58
CA ALA A 14 -18.02 -30.41 27.23
C ALA A 14 -18.26 -29.12 26.44
N LEU A 15 -18.04 -27.96 27.08
CA LEU A 15 -18.01 -26.65 26.44
C LEU A 15 -16.72 -26.53 25.62
N VAL A 16 -16.83 -26.69 24.30
CA VAL A 16 -15.74 -26.41 23.37
C VAL A 16 -15.72 -24.90 23.14
N LEU A 17 -14.77 -24.21 23.79
CA LEU A 17 -14.48 -22.79 23.45
C LEU A 17 -13.81 -22.75 22.08
N SER A 18 -14.58 -22.42 21.05
CA SER A 18 -14.04 -22.09 19.72
C SER A 18 -13.40 -20.71 19.77
N ALA A 19 -12.08 -20.65 19.88
CA ALA A 19 -11.32 -19.42 19.69
C ALA A 19 -11.37 -19.05 18.20
N SER A 20 -12.26 -18.12 17.84
CA SER A 20 -12.29 -17.50 16.51
C SER A 20 -11.06 -16.62 16.35
N ALA A 21 -10.02 -17.11 15.68
CA ALA A 21 -8.90 -16.28 15.22
C ALA A 21 -9.44 -15.30 14.17
N ALA A 22 -9.56 -14.04 14.54
CA ALA A 22 -9.86 -12.96 13.60
C ALA A 22 -8.67 -12.83 12.63
N LEU A 23 -8.81 -13.38 11.42
CA LEU A 23 -7.86 -13.18 10.34
C LEU A 23 -7.94 -11.70 9.95
N ALA A 24 -6.90 -10.93 10.23
CA ALA A 24 -6.75 -9.58 9.73
C ALA A 24 -6.73 -9.64 8.19
N GLN A 25 -7.78 -9.14 7.55
CA GLN A 25 -7.85 -9.07 6.09
C GLN A 25 -6.91 -7.97 5.61
N THR A 26 -5.76 -8.36 5.05
CA THR A 26 -4.88 -7.46 4.32
C THR A 26 -5.39 -7.37 2.88
N ASN A 27 -5.81 -6.16 2.48
CA ASN A 27 -6.12 -5.91 1.08
C ASN A 27 -4.82 -5.84 0.29
N SER A 28 -4.63 -6.76 -0.66
CA SER A 28 -3.46 -6.80 -1.54
C SER A 28 -3.83 -6.26 -2.91
N ALA A 29 -3.11 -5.25 -3.38
CA ALA A 29 -3.24 -4.70 -4.73
C ALA A 29 -2.01 -5.07 -5.57
N HIS A 30 -2.24 -5.70 -6.71
CA HIS A 30 -1.20 -6.02 -7.71
C HIS A 30 -1.33 -5.07 -8.88
N ARG A 31 -0.23 -4.43 -9.26
CA ARG A 31 -0.16 -3.47 -10.38
C ARG A 31 1.07 -3.73 -11.23
N SER A 32 1.04 -3.22 -12.47
CA SER A 32 2.20 -3.18 -13.35
C SER A 32 2.53 -1.74 -13.71
N ALA A 33 3.81 -1.45 -13.91
CA ALA A 33 4.29 -0.14 -14.34
C ALA A 33 5.40 -0.29 -15.37
N ASP A 34 5.34 0.51 -16.43
CA ASP A 34 6.42 0.67 -17.38
C ASP A 34 7.21 1.92 -16.99
N VAL A 35 8.51 1.80 -16.82
CA VAL A 35 9.37 2.89 -16.39
C VAL A 35 10.58 3.03 -17.29
N VAL A 36 11.14 4.24 -17.38
CA VAL A 36 12.35 4.52 -18.15
C VAL A 36 13.56 4.47 -17.20
N ALA A 37 14.63 3.80 -17.63
CA ALA A 37 15.86 3.68 -16.86
C ALA A 37 16.39 5.06 -16.46
N GLY A 38 16.86 5.20 -15.22
CA GLY A 38 17.41 6.44 -14.67
C GLY A 38 16.40 7.54 -14.34
N LYS A 39 15.12 7.39 -14.73
CA LYS A 39 14.08 8.39 -14.43
C LYS A 39 13.24 7.97 -13.22
N PRO A 40 12.89 8.90 -12.33
CA PRO A 40 11.95 8.63 -11.26
C PRO A 40 10.54 8.45 -11.84
N HIS A 41 9.86 7.40 -11.39
CA HIS A 41 8.48 7.09 -11.76
C HIS A 41 7.63 6.98 -10.51
N ARG A 42 6.48 7.66 -10.47
CA ARG A 42 5.57 7.67 -9.33
C ARG A 42 4.71 6.43 -9.32
N LEU A 43 4.89 5.58 -8.31
CA LEU A 43 4.12 4.35 -8.11
C LEU A 43 2.79 4.60 -7.39
N GLY A 44 2.73 5.61 -6.52
CA GLY A 44 1.52 5.92 -5.80
C GLY A 44 1.62 7.19 -4.98
N VAL A 45 0.44 7.74 -4.63
CA VAL A 45 0.31 8.89 -3.72
C VAL A 45 -0.75 8.57 -2.69
N TYR A 46 -0.41 8.78 -1.44
CA TYR A 46 -1.24 8.43 -0.29
C TYR A 46 -1.36 9.62 0.65
N GLY A 47 -2.55 10.13 0.78
CA GLY A 47 -2.90 11.21 1.69
C GLY A 47 -4.08 10.82 2.58
N ASN A 48 -4.32 11.63 3.60
CA ASN A 48 -5.47 11.49 4.46
C ASN A 48 -6.25 12.80 4.44
N VAL A 49 -7.39 12.80 3.74
CA VAL A 49 -8.29 13.94 3.68
C VAL A 49 -9.59 13.59 4.36
N GLN A 50 -9.92 14.36 5.38
CA GLN A 50 -11.10 14.16 6.19
C GLN A 50 -12.37 14.63 5.46
N LYS A 51 -13.54 14.30 6.00
CA LYS A 51 -14.83 14.65 5.37
C LYS A 51 -15.10 16.15 5.31
N ASP A 52 -14.52 16.89 6.25
CA ASP A 52 -14.59 18.35 6.36
C ASP A 52 -13.55 19.10 5.49
N CYS A 53 -12.88 18.37 4.60
CA CYS A 53 -11.83 18.92 3.76
C CYS A 53 -10.60 19.43 4.52
N THR A 54 -10.30 18.85 5.67
CA THR A 54 -9.04 19.08 6.39
C THR A 54 -8.04 17.97 6.09
N SER A 55 -6.74 18.28 6.17
CA SER A 55 -5.68 17.29 6.07
C SER A 55 -5.53 16.54 7.39
N GLY A 56 -5.68 15.24 7.36
CA GLY A 56 -5.43 14.37 8.51
C GLY A 56 -3.96 13.92 8.60
N PRO A 57 -3.62 13.11 9.62
CA PRO A 57 -2.28 12.55 9.77
C PRO A 57 -1.87 11.74 8.53
N LEU A 58 -0.59 11.87 8.15
CA LEU A 58 -0.06 11.13 7.01
C LEU A 58 -0.06 9.62 7.27
N PRO A 59 -0.34 8.81 6.24
CA PRO A 59 -0.15 7.37 6.32
C PRO A 59 1.33 7.03 6.47
N THR A 60 1.63 5.89 7.08
CA THR A 60 2.99 5.36 7.19
C THR A 60 3.23 4.38 6.05
N VAL A 61 4.34 4.54 5.34
CA VAL A 61 4.78 3.63 4.28
C VAL A 61 5.91 2.75 4.80
N ARG A 62 5.79 1.44 4.60
CA ARG A 62 6.81 0.45 4.92
C ARG A 62 7.17 -0.35 3.68
N VAL A 63 8.42 -0.34 3.28
CA VAL A 63 8.93 -1.19 2.21
C VAL A 63 9.03 -2.62 2.73
N VAL A 64 8.41 -3.57 2.01
CA VAL A 64 8.42 -5.01 2.34
C VAL A 64 9.47 -5.72 1.51
N THR A 65 9.40 -5.53 0.19
CA THR A 65 10.40 -6.07 -0.75
C THR A 65 11.01 -4.90 -1.50
N PRO A 66 12.29 -4.56 -1.24
CA PRO A 66 12.98 -3.53 -1.98
C PRO A 66 13.25 -3.97 -3.42
N PRO A 67 13.37 -3.03 -4.37
CA PRO A 67 13.72 -3.34 -5.74
C PRO A 67 15.15 -3.90 -5.83
N ARG A 68 15.42 -4.70 -6.86
CA ARG A 68 16.75 -5.28 -7.10
C ARG A 68 17.61 -4.43 -8.04
N HIS A 69 16.96 -3.66 -8.91
CA HIS A 69 17.64 -2.94 -10.00
C HIS A 69 17.34 -1.43 -9.98
N GLY A 70 17.06 -0.91 -8.81
CA GLY A 70 16.75 0.50 -8.60
C GLY A 70 16.60 0.85 -7.14
N GLU A 71 16.01 2.00 -6.88
CA GLU A 71 15.71 2.49 -5.54
C GLU A 71 14.25 2.89 -5.41
N LEU A 72 13.71 2.72 -4.21
CA LEU A 72 12.37 3.17 -3.85
C LEU A 72 12.48 4.34 -2.87
N ASN A 73 11.97 5.48 -3.27
CA ASN A 73 12.00 6.71 -2.47
C ASN A 73 10.58 7.09 -2.03
N VAL A 74 10.43 7.38 -0.74
CA VAL A 74 9.18 7.92 -0.19
C VAL A 74 9.41 9.39 0.14
N ARG A 75 8.57 10.26 -0.43
CA ARG A 75 8.65 11.71 -0.25
C ARG A 75 7.32 12.25 0.23
N SER A 76 7.36 13.22 1.15
CA SER A 76 6.19 13.99 1.54
C SER A 76 6.09 15.23 0.66
N GLY A 77 4.90 15.57 0.22
CA GLY A 77 4.63 16.74 -0.59
C GLY A 77 3.18 17.18 -0.47
N LYS A 78 2.81 18.24 -1.17
CA LYS A 78 1.45 18.75 -1.21
C LYS A 78 0.72 18.23 -2.45
N LEU A 79 -0.50 17.78 -2.27
CA LEU A 79 -1.44 17.56 -3.36
C LEU A 79 -1.91 18.94 -3.84
N LYS A 80 -1.82 19.19 -5.14
CA LYS A 80 -2.35 20.41 -5.74
C LYS A 80 -3.88 20.47 -5.58
N ALA A 81 -4.39 21.68 -5.45
CA ALA A 81 -5.84 21.94 -5.49
C ALA A 81 -6.47 21.30 -6.74
N GLY A 82 -7.69 20.77 -6.60
CA GLY A 82 -8.41 20.10 -7.69
C GLY A 82 -8.16 18.60 -7.81
N ARG A 83 -7.15 18.03 -7.14
CA ARG A 83 -6.88 16.58 -7.17
C ARG A 83 -7.94 15.75 -6.43
N ILE A 84 -8.66 16.38 -5.51
CA ILE A 84 -9.72 15.72 -4.71
C ILE A 84 -11.05 16.37 -5.06
N SER A 85 -11.87 15.70 -5.85
CA SER A 85 -13.13 16.22 -6.40
C SER A 85 -14.09 16.77 -5.35
N ARG A 86 -14.18 16.12 -4.18
CA ARG A 86 -15.04 16.59 -3.07
C ARG A 86 -14.47 17.79 -2.30
N CYS A 87 -13.18 18.09 -2.48
CA CYS A 87 -12.46 19.18 -1.80
C CYS A 87 -11.58 19.95 -2.80
N PRO A 88 -12.15 20.65 -3.78
CA PRO A 88 -11.41 21.16 -4.93
C PRO A 88 -10.40 22.28 -4.61
N LYS A 89 -10.55 22.93 -3.45
CA LYS A 89 -9.63 23.99 -3.00
C LYS A 89 -8.60 23.53 -1.99
N LEU A 90 -8.64 22.25 -1.59
CA LEU A 90 -7.75 21.74 -0.57
C LEU A 90 -6.36 21.45 -1.15
N GLU A 91 -5.35 21.93 -0.47
CA GLU A 91 -3.97 21.50 -0.58
C GLU A 91 -3.66 20.59 0.61
N ALA A 92 -3.64 19.28 0.40
CA ALA A 92 -3.38 18.31 1.44
C ALA A 92 -1.94 17.81 1.37
N THR A 93 -1.34 17.55 2.51
CA THR A 93 -0.08 16.84 2.57
C THR A 93 -0.30 15.36 2.25
N ALA A 94 0.58 14.79 1.42
CA ALA A 94 0.53 13.38 1.04
C ALA A 94 1.95 12.79 0.96
N GLN A 95 2.04 11.46 0.94
CA GLN A 95 3.27 10.75 0.66
C GLN A 95 3.23 10.17 -0.75
N GLY A 96 4.24 10.51 -1.55
CA GLY A 96 4.49 9.92 -2.85
C GLY A 96 5.53 8.83 -2.77
N ILE A 97 5.28 7.73 -3.47
CA ILE A 97 6.22 6.61 -3.60
C ILE A 97 6.76 6.63 -5.01
N PHE A 98 8.08 6.74 -5.14
CA PHE A 98 8.78 6.85 -6.40
C PHE A 98 9.77 5.71 -6.54
N TYR A 99 9.81 5.11 -7.72
CA TYR A 99 10.82 4.15 -8.11
C TYR A 99 11.73 4.79 -9.16
N LYS A 100 13.04 4.54 -9.05
CA LYS A 100 14.03 4.95 -10.03
C LYS A 100 14.93 3.76 -10.35
N ALA A 101 14.86 3.25 -11.56
CA ALA A 101 15.73 2.19 -12.03
C ALA A 101 17.16 2.68 -12.21
N SER A 102 18.11 1.77 -12.09
CA SER A 102 19.51 2.05 -12.48
C SER A 102 19.57 2.48 -13.95
N PRO A 103 20.40 3.50 -14.29
CA PRO A 103 20.39 4.09 -15.64
C PRO A 103 20.71 3.12 -16.79
N THR A 104 21.45 2.07 -16.50
CA THR A 104 21.88 1.07 -17.48
C THR A 104 21.05 -0.21 -17.45
N TYR A 105 20.06 -0.30 -16.57
CA TYR A 105 19.25 -1.50 -16.42
C TYR A 105 18.05 -1.49 -17.40
N LYS A 106 17.80 -2.66 -17.99
CA LYS A 106 16.61 -2.97 -18.81
C LYS A 106 16.10 -4.34 -18.42
N GLY A 107 14.83 -4.45 -18.17
CA GLY A 107 14.20 -5.73 -17.79
C GLY A 107 13.15 -5.59 -16.72
N ALA A 108 12.84 -6.70 -16.04
CA ALA A 108 11.83 -6.75 -15.01
C ALA A 108 12.42 -6.48 -13.62
N ASP A 109 11.67 -5.74 -12.81
CA ASP A 109 11.91 -5.58 -11.38
C ASP A 109 10.59 -5.69 -10.62
N GLU A 110 10.62 -5.83 -9.33
CA GLU A 110 9.42 -5.90 -8.50
C GLU A 110 9.68 -5.22 -7.16
N VAL A 111 8.66 -4.52 -6.67
CA VAL A 111 8.68 -3.90 -5.35
C VAL A 111 7.39 -4.23 -4.61
N SER A 112 7.49 -4.40 -3.30
CA SER A 112 6.32 -4.50 -2.43
C SER A 112 6.43 -3.53 -1.26
N TYR A 113 5.34 -2.86 -0.95
CA TYR A 113 5.25 -1.95 0.17
C TYR A 113 3.87 -1.99 0.82
N GLU A 114 3.79 -1.59 2.06
CA GLU A 114 2.56 -1.45 2.82
C GLU A 114 2.30 0.01 3.16
N VAL A 115 1.05 0.38 3.09
CA VAL A 115 0.56 1.70 3.50
C VAL A 115 -0.40 1.52 4.65
N LYS A 116 -0.01 2.04 5.83
CA LYS A 116 -0.85 2.03 7.03
C LYS A 116 -1.51 3.40 7.18
N SER A 117 -2.83 3.44 7.10
CA SER A 117 -3.62 4.65 7.32
C SER A 117 -3.63 5.05 8.80
N ALA A 118 -4.04 6.29 9.08
CA ALA A 118 -4.22 6.79 10.45
C ALA A 118 -5.27 5.97 11.25
N SER A 119 -6.23 5.33 10.58
CA SER A 119 -7.20 4.42 11.20
C SER A 119 -6.63 3.05 11.55
N GLY A 120 -5.36 2.78 11.22
CA GLY A 120 -4.70 1.49 11.45
C GLY A 120 -4.90 0.47 10.31
N LYS A 121 -5.72 0.77 9.30
CA LYS A 121 -5.89 -0.10 8.14
C LYS A 121 -4.58 -0.21 7.36
N VAL A 122 -4.18 -1.43 7.01
CA VAL A 122 -2.99 -1.72 6.22
C VAL A 122 -3.40 -2.20 4.84
N GLU A 123 -2.81 -1.61 3.82
CA GLU A 123 -2.95 -2.01 2.43
C GLU A 123 -1.58 -2.43 1.89
N SER A 124 -1.49 -3.64 1.34
CA SER A 124 -0.27 -4.17 0.73
C SER A 124 -0.32 -3.95 -0.79
N HIS A 125 0.76 -3.44 -1.33
CA HIS A 125 0.92 -3.17 -2.75
C HIS A 125 2.12 -3.92 -3.30
N THR A 126 1.92 -4.67 -4.38
CA THR A 126 2.99 -5.28 -5.16
C THR A 126 2.95 -4.70 -6.57
N VAL A 127 4.06 -4.14 -7.02
CA VAL A 127 4.19 -3.54 -8.34
C VAL A 127 5.25 -4.28 -9.13
N ARG A 128 4.82 -4.89 -10.24
CA ARG A 128 5.73 -5.45 -11.26
C ARG A 128 6.15 -4.33 -12.20
N ILE A 129 7.44 -4.18 -12.37
CA ILE A 129 8.02 -3.06 -13.10
C ILE A 129 8.72 -3.61 -14.34
N THR A 130 8.42 -3.01 -15.50
CA THR A 130 9.16 -3.24 -16.73
C THR A 130 10.02 -2.00 -17.00
N VAL A 131 11.32 -2.14 -16.88
CA VAL A 131 12.27 -1.06 -17.14
C VAL A 131 12.62 -1.06 -18.62
N LYS A 132 12.37 0.07 -19.28
CA LYS A 132 12.71 0.34 -20.68
C LYS A 132 13.97 1.19 -20.73
N GLU A 133 14.72 1.03 -21.80
CA GLU A 133 15.90 1.86 -22.08
C GLU A 133 15.51 3.33 -22.25
N ALA A 134 16.33 4.24 -21.73
CA ALA A 134 16.15 5.65 -21.95
C ALA A 134 16.46 6.01 -23.40
N THR A 135 15.55 6.72 -24.05
CA THR A 135 15.75 7.24 -25.40
C THR A 135 16.17 8.71 -25.33
N PRO A 136 16.74 9.29 -26.41
CA PRO A 136 17.02 10.73 -26.46
C PRO A 136 15.80 11.61 -26.15
N ALA A 137 14.60 11.18 -26.54
CA ALA A 137 13.35 11.88 -26.23
C ALA A 137 13.03 11.90 -24.72
N ASP A 138 13.55 10.96 -23.97
CA ASP A 138 13.40 10.90 -22.51
C ASP A 138 14.36 11.84 -21.77
N ALA A 139 15.25 12.55 -22.47
CA ALA A 139 16.18 13.51 -21.88
C ALA A 139 15.49 14.79 -21.39
N GLU A 140 14.25 15.06 -21.83
CA GLU A 140 13.48 16.20 -21.34
C GLU A 140 13.13 16.03 -19.85
N PRO A 141 13.14 17.15 -19.06
CA PRO A 141 12.75 17.12 -17.67
C PRO A 141 11.32 16.57 -17.53
N ASN A 142 11.15 15.53 -16.73
CA ASN A 142 9.81 15.04 -16.42
C ASN A 142 9.13 16.04 -15.47
N PRO A 143 8.12 16.79 -15.91
CA PRO A 143 7.46 17.78 -15.07
C PRO A 143 6.78 17.17 -13.83
N ASP A 144 6.53 15.85 -13.84
CA ASP A 144 5.96 15.15 -12.71
C ASP A 144 6.99 14.67 -11.68
N ALA A 145 8.30 14.76 -11.98
CA ALA A 145 9.35 14.29 -11.08
C ALA A 145 9.63 15.29 -9.94
N ASP A 146 9.47 16.58 -10.20
CA ASP A 146 9.73 17.68 -9.27
C ASP A 146 8.47 18.47 -8.90
N ALA A 147 7.33 18.12 -9.49
CA ALA A 147 6.07 18.76 -9.16
C ALA A 147 5.56 18.27 -7.79
N ASP A 148 4.93 19.16 -7.05
CA ASP A 148 4.09 18.81 -5.89
C ASP A 148 3.22 17.58 -6.23
N LEU A 149 3.03 16.70 -5.27
CA LEU A 149 2.32 15.41 -5.40
C LEU A 149 0.90 15.55 -5.91
#